data_88fc853da4a3b5e8b383e8d18569fb00
#
_entry.id   88fc853da4a3b5e8b383e8d18569fb00
#
_cell.length_a   1.000
_cell.length_b   1.000
_cell.length_c   1.000
_cell.angle_alpha   90.00
_cell.angle_beta   90.00
_cell.angle_gamma   90.00
#
_symmetry.space_group_name_H-M   'P 1'
#
loop_
_entity.id
_entity.type
_entity.pdbx_description
1 polymer ?
#
loop_
_entity_poly.entity_id
_entity_poly.type
_entity_poly.pdbx_seq_one_letter_code
_entity_poly.pdbx_strand_id
1 'polypeptide(L)'
;MTTYLCDVLDKPVWNAQGQRIGRCLDLLVTEVERGFPPLRALAVRRGGEDLLVPADEVAWLSPSVLLNSTDPPTYTPQGDELWLRRQVLDRQIVDVEGRRLVRVNDLQLARRGRESRYRLVGANVGTLGLARRLGMAAPLERVFNTL
;
A
#
# COMPACT_ATOMS: atom_id res chain seq x y z
N MET A 1 -8.96 2.03 11.31
CA MET A 1 -9.67 1.87 10.03
C MET A 1 -8.80 1.10 9.05
N THR A 2 -9.39 0.17 8.36
CA THR A 2 -8.70 -0.73 7.44
C THR A 2 -9.05 -0.39 6.00
N THR A 3 -8.05 -0.42 5.14
CA THR A 3 -8.19 -0.15 3.71
C THR A 3 -7.42 -1.21 2.93
N TYR A 4 -7.96 -1.67 1.83
CA TYR A 4 -7.29 -2.62 0.95
C TYR A 4 -6.62 -1.89 -0.22
N LEU A 5 -5.43 -2.34 -0.57
CA LEU A 5 -4.66 -1.72 -1.67
C LEU A 5 -5.47 -1.68 -2.97
N CYS A 6 -6.17 -2.76 -3.31
CA CYS A 6 -6.95 -2.83 -4.53
C CYS A 6 -8.09 -1.81 -4.58
N ASP A 7 -8.54 -1.31 -3.41
CA ASP A 7 -9.56 -0.26 -3.35
C ASP A 7 -8.97 1.15 -3.48
N VAL A 8 -7.65 1.26 -3.41
CA VAL A 8 -6.95 2.56 -3.51
C VAL A 8 -6.32 2.75 -4.88
N LEU A 9 -5.80 1.68 -5.46
CA LEU A 9 -5.12 1.74 -6.76
C LEU A 9 -6.05 2.24 -7.86
N ASP A 10 -5.49 3.12 -8.69
CA ASP A 10 -6.16 3.72 -9.85
C ASP A 10 -7.32 4.67 -9.49
N LYS A 11 -7.54 4.93 -8.21
CA LYS A 11 -8.55 5.89 -7.76
C LYS A 11 -8.04 7.32 -7.90
N PRO A 12 -8.95 8.29 -8.10
CA PRO A 12 -8.57 9.69 -8.12
C PRO A 12 -7.93 10.12 -6.80
N VAL A 13 -6.93 10.99 -6.90
CA VAL A 13 -6.28 11.63 -5.77
C VAL A 13 -6.70 13.09 -5.74
N TRP A 14 -7.23 13.54 -4.60
CA TRP A 14 -7.79 14.87 -4.43
C TRP A 14 -6.92 15.69 -3.48
N ASN A 15 -6.68 16.94 -3.81
CA ASN A 15 -5.97 17.85 -2.91
C ASN A 15 -6.91 18.43 -1.83
N ALA A 16 -6.36 19.29 -0.97
CA ALA A 16 -7.12 19.88 0.14
C ALA A 16 -8.29 20.76 -0.31
N GLN A 17 -8.29 21.23 -1.54
CA GLN A 17 -9.37 22.03 -2.10
C GLN A 17 -10.37 21.23 -2.91
N GLY A 18 -10.26 19.91 -2.92
CA GLY A 18 -11.15 19.05 -3.68
C GLY A 18 -10.86 19.01 -5.17
N GLN A 19 -9.68 19.43 -5.58
CA GLN A 19 -9.26 19.34 -6.97
C GLN A 19 -8.57 18.01 -7.21
N ARG A 20 -8.84 17.38 -8.34
CA ARG A 20 -8.18 16.15 -8.74
C ARG A 20 -6.78 16.44 -9.25
N ILE A 21 -5.78 15.84 -8.62
CA ILE A 21 -4.37 16.00 -9.03
C ILE A 21 -3.84 14.82 -9.85
N GLY A 22 -4.55 13.72 -9.90
CA GLY A 22 -4.14 12.53 -10.64
C GLY A 22 -4.85 11.29 -10.13
N ARG A 23 -4.25 10.13 -10.38
CA ARG A 23 -4.75 8.85 -9.86
C ARG A 23 -3.65 8.14 -9.08
N CYS A 24 -4.06 7.31 -8.12
CA CYS A 24 -3.12 6.55 -7.30
C CYS A 24 -2.48 5.44 -8.15
N LEU A 25 -1.19 5.52 -8.36
CA LEU A 25 -0.43 4.52 -9.11
C LEU A 25 0.04 3.40 -8.20
N ASP A 26 0.54 3.73 -7.01
CA ASP A 26 1.10 2.77 -6.07
C ASP A 26 1.22 3.39 -4.68
N LEU A 27 1.47 2.55 -3.69
CA LEU A 27 1.82 2.94 -2.34
C LEU A 27 3.20 2.36 -2.00
N LEU A 28 4.02 3.16 -1.33
CA LEU A 28 5.37 2.80 -0.94
C LEU A 28 5.47 2.68 0.57
N VAL A 29 6.00 1.57 1.04
CA VAL A 29 6.26 1.34 2.48
C VAL A 29 7.72 1.02 2.69
N THR A 30 8.20 1.11 3.94
CA THR A 30 9.53 0.67 4.31
C THR A 30 9.45 -0.32 5.44
N GLU A 31 10.32 -1.33 5.42
CA GLU A 31 10.43 -2.25 6.53
C GLU A 31 11.02 -1.53 7.75
N VAL A 32 10.59 -1.96 8.93
CA VAL A 32 11.10 -1.49 10.21
C VAL A 32 11.44 -2.71 11.06
N GLU A 33 12.35 -2.55 12.02
CA GLU A 33 12.77 -3.65 12.86
C GLU A 33 11.64 -4.21 13.71
N ARG A 34 10.72 -3.34 14.14
CA ARG A 34 9.57 -3.73 14.96
C ARG A 34 8.31 -3.09 14.43
N GLY A 35 7.25 -3.88 14.42
CA GLY A 35 5.94 -3.42 14.00
C GLY A 35 5.72 -3.55 12.50
N PHE A 36 4.63 -2.99 12.05
CA PHE A 36 4.24 -3.05 10.65
C PHE A 36 4.91 -1.95 9.83
N PRO A 37 5.26 -2.23 8.57
CA PRO A 37 5.88 -1.24 7.70
C PRO A 37 5.01 0.00 7.53
N PRO A 38 5.54 1.19 7.83
CA PRO A 38 4.78 2.42 7.63
C PRO A 38 4.72 2.82 6.17
N LEU A 39 3.62 3.46 5.80
CA LEU A 39 3.50 4.13 4.51
C LEU A 39 4.50 5.28 4.45
N ARG A 40 5.26 5.36 3.37
CA ARG A 40 6.26 6.41 3.17
C ARG A 40 5.84 7.40 2.11
N ALA A 41 5.21 6.92 1.07
CA ALA A 41 4.84 7.77 -0.04
C ALA A 41 3.67 7.19 -0.81
N LEU A 42 2.98 8.07 -1.51
CA LEU A 42 1.93 7.77 -2.47
C LEU A 42 2.47 8.13 -3.85
N ALA A 43 2.41 7.19 -4.79
CA ALA A 43 2.75 7.47 -6.18
C ALA A 43 1.48 7.88 -6.92
N VAL A 44 1.53 9.04 -7.57
CA VAL A 44 0.39 9.62 -8.28
C VAL A 44 0.77 9.79 -9.74
N ARG A 45 -0.08 9.30 -10.63
CA ARG A 45 0.08 9.58 -12.06
C ARG A 45 -0.74 10.79 -12.43
N ARG A 46 -0.06 11.81 -12.95
CA ARG A 46 -0.66 13.07 -13.38
C ARG A 46 -0.24 13.35 -14.81
N GLY A 47 -1.17 13.19 -15.74
CA GLY A 47 -0.82 13.27 -17.16
C GLY A 47 0.15 12.15 -17.53
N GLY A 48 1.29 12.47 -18.10
CA GLY A 48 2.34 11.52 -18.41
C GLY A 48 3.41 11.38 -17.34
N GLU A 49 3.25 12.06 -16.20
CA GLU A 49 4.26 12.14 -15.15
C GLU A 49 3.85 11.40 -13.90
N ASP A 50 4.82 10.82 -13.22
CA ASP A 50 4.63 10.20 -11.94
C ASP A 50 5.18 11.11 -10.85
N LEU A 51 4.34 11.38 -9.84
CA LEU A 51 4.70 12.20 -8.69
C LEU A 51 4.71 11.33 -7.45
N LEU A 52 5.70 11.55 -6.58
CA LEU A 52 5.71 10.91 -5.27
C LEU A 52 5.33 11.94 -4.21
N VAL A 53 4.32 11.61 -3.43
CA VAL A 53 3.79 12.47 -2.37
C VAL A 53 4.12 11.84 -1.01
N PRO A 54 4.70 12.59 -0.05
CA PRO A 54 5.02 12.04 1.26
C PRO A 54 3.78 11.53 1.99
N ALA A 55 3.94 10.48 2.76
CA ALA A 55 2.85 9.88 3.53
C ALA A 55 2.20 10.88 4.50
N ASP A 56 2.96 11.84 5.01
CA ASP A 56 2.43 12.88 5.91
C ASP A 56 1.37 13.75 5.25
N GLU A 57 1.34 13.79 3.92
CA GLU A 57 0.35 14.54 3.16
C GLU A 57 -0.97 13.77 2.97
N VAL A 58 -1.01 12.49 3.31
CA VAL A 58 -2.20 11.67 3.12
C VAL A 58 -3.16 11.87 4.28
N ALA A 59 -4.28 12.54 4.01
CA ALA A 59 -5.35 12.69 4.99
C ALA A 59 -6.16 11.40 5.10
N TRP A 60 -6.54 10.82 3.95
CA TRP A 60 -7.33 9.59 3.88
C TRP A 60 -6.93 8.78 2.65
N LEU A 61 -6.94 7.46 2.79
CA LEU A 61 -6.86 6.53 1.65
C LEU A 61 -8.24 6.02 1.24
N SER A 62 -9.18 6.01 2.17
CA SER A 62 -10.52 5.46 1.96
C SER A 62 -11.52 6.29 2.77
N PRO A 63 -12.72 6.54 2.23
CA PRO A 63 -13.27 6.09 0.97
C PRO A 63 -12.69 6.76 -0.27
N SER A 64 -11.94 7.82 -0.11
CA SER A 64 -11.27 8.53 -1.21
C SER A 64 -9.85 8.87 -0.81
N VAL A 65 -8.97 8.98 -1.79
CA VAL A 65 -7.59 9.40 -1.53
C VAL A 65 -7.55 10.93 -1.46
N LEU A 66 -7.39 11.44 -0.25
CA LEU A 66 -7.38 12.87 0.05
C LEU A 66 -6.05 13.31 0.62
N LEU A 67 -5.54 14.43 0.15
CA LEU A 67 -4.31 15.03 0.65
C LEU A 67 -4.59 16.19 1.57
N ASN A 68 -3.63 16.49 2.46
CA ASN A 68 -3.74 17.59 3.42
C ASN A 68 -3.47 18.96 2.81
N SER A 69 -2.73 19.02 1.70
CA SER A 69 -2.30 20.27 1.09
C SER A 69 -2.89 20.46 -0.30
N THR A 70 -2.99 21.70 -0.73
CA THR A 70 -3.40 22.05 -2.09
C THR A 70 -2.31 21.70 -3.09
N ASP A 71 -1.06 21.95 -2.72
CA ASP A 71 0.12 21.69 -3.53
C ASP A 71 1.14 20.92 -2.69
N PRO A 72 1.02 19.58 -2.63
CA PRO A 72 1.86 18.79 -1.74
C PRO A 72 3.31 18.79 -2.19
N PRO A 73 4.25 18.72 -1.24
CA PRO A 73 5.66 18.58 -1.57
C PRO A 73 5.95 17.22 -2.22
N THR A 74 7.07 17.14 -2.91
CA THR A 74 7.51 15.90 -3.53
C THR A 74 8.31 15.06 -2.54
N TYR A 75 8.03 13.76 -2.52
CA TYR A 75 8.83 12.81 -1.74
C TYR A 75 10.05 12.38 -2.55
N THR A 76 11.23 12.41 -1.92
CA THR A 76 12.47 11.92 -2.52
C THR A 76 12.71 10.49 -2.10
N PRO A 77 12.76 9.52 -3.03
CA PRO A 77 13.03 8.12 -2.69
C PRO A 77 14.36 7.94 -2.00
N GLN A 78 14.39 7.08 -0.98
CA GLN A 78 15.60 6.76 -0.22
C GLN A 78 16.29 5.48 -0.72
N GLY A 79 15.61 4.72 -1.57
CA GLY A 79 16.13 3.47 -2.11
C GLY A 79 15.72 2.22 -1.33
N ASP A 80 15.10 2.39 -0.17
CA ASP A 80 14.65 1.30 0.70
C ASP A 80 13.15 1.06 0.66
N GLU A 81 12.43 1.78 -0.19
CA GLU A 81 10.98 1.63 -0.29
C GLU A 81 10.60 0.35 -1.03
N LEU A 82 9.51 -0.25 -0.58
CA LEU A 82 8.86 -1.34 -1.25
C LEU A 82 7.60 -0.80 -1.93
N TRP A 83 7.52 -0.96 -3.24
CA TRP A 83 6.38 -0.53 -4.05
C TRP A 83 5.37 -1.67 -4.06
N LEU A 84 4.22 -1.46 -3.42
CA LEU A 84 3.29 -2.54 -3.14
C LEU A 84 2.67 -3.16 -4.40
N ARG A 85 2.23 -2.33 -5.34
CA ARG A 85 1.69 -2.84 -6.61
C ARG A 85 2.77 -3.48 -7.45
N ARG A 86 3.88 -2.78 -7.63
CA ARG A 86 4.97 -3.21 -8.52
C ARG A 86 5.68 -4.45 -8.02
N GLN A 87 5.92 -4.54 -6.71
CA GLN A 87 6.83 -5.53 -6.14
C GLN A 87 6.17 -6.62 -5.32
N VAL A 88 4.94 -6.42 -4.85
CA VAL A 88 4.29 -7.36 -3.93
C VAL A 88 2.99 -7.92 -4.49
N LEU A 89 2.10 -7.06 -5.01
CA LEU A 89 0.80 -7.48 -5.49
C LEU A 89 0.94 -8.48 -6.65
N ASP A 90 0.12 -9.52 -6.63
CA ASP A 90 0.08 -10.60 -7.62
C ASP A 90 1.36 -11.45 -7.71
N ARG A 91 2.32 -11.21 -6.81
CA ARG A 91 3.51 -12.05 -6.73
C ARG A 91 3.19 -13.41 -6.15
N GLN A 92 3.91 -14.41 -6.65
CA GLN A 92 3.88 -15.75 -6.11
C GLN A 92 4.98 -15.87 -5.06
N ILE A 93 4.60 -16.25 -3.88
CA ILE A 93 5.52 -16.40 -2.75
C ILE A 93 5.32 -17.77 -2.12
N VAL A 94 6.32 -18.22 -1.37
CA VAL A 94 6.21 -19.44 -0.58
C VAL A 94 5.76 -19.08 0.82
N ASP A 95 4.65 -19.65 1.26
CA ASP A 95 4.19 -19.50 2.64
C ASP A 95 5.17 -20.24 3.55
N VAL A 96 5.82 -19.51 4.45
CA VAL A 96 6.86 -20.05 5.32
C VAL A 96 6.37 -21.19 6.21
N GLU A 97 5.14 -21.09 6.73
CA GLU A 97 4.59 -22.14 7.60
C GLU A 97 4.04 -23.33 6.82
N GLY A 98 3.29 -23.06 5.78
CA GLY A 98 2.63 -24.10 5.00
C GLY A 98 3.47 -24.69 3.89
N ARG A 99 4.61 -24.09 3.57
CA ARG A 99 5.46 -24.45 2.41
C ARG A 99 4.67 -24.57 1.12
N ARG A 100 3.64 -23.74 1.00
CA ARG A 100 2.77 -23.70 -0.16
C ARG A 100 3.10 -22.49 -1.01
N LEU A 101 2.94 -22.66 -2.30
CA LEU A 101 3.04 -21.54 -3.21
C LEU A 101 1.71 -20.78 -3.18
N VAL A 102 1.78 -19.49 -2.85
CA VAL A 102 0.61 -18.62 -2.74
C VAL A 102 0.80 -17.39 -3.59
N ARG A 103 -0.33 -16.77 -3.96
CA ARG A 103 -0.32 -15.48 -4.66
C ARG A 103 -0.86 -14.40 -3.74
N VAL A 104 -0.21 -13.23 -3.75
CA VAL A 104 -0.70 -12.07 -3.01
C VAL A 104 -1.83 -11.43 -3.80
N ASN A 105 -3.06 -11.59 -3.34
CA ASN A 105 -4.25 -11.07 -4.02
C ASN A 105 -4.56 -9.63 -3.66
N ASP A 106 -4.26 -9.23 -2.42
CA ASP A 106 -4.50 -7.89 -1.94
C ASP A 106 -3.62 -7.62 -0.71
N LEU A 107 -3.49 -6.37 -0.35
CA LEU A 107 -2.73 -5.94 0.81
C LEU A 107 -3.61 -5.05 1.68
N GLN A 108 -3.44 -5.17 2.98
CA GLN A 108 -4.28 -4.50 3.97
C GLN A 108 -3.48 -3.42 4.68
N LEU A 109 -4.01 -2.20 4.64
CA LEU A 109 -3.42 -1.05 5.33
C LEU A 109 -4.36 -0.59 6.43
N ALA A 110 -3.79 -0.12 7.53
CA ALA A 110 -4.57 0.40 8.64
C ALA A 110 -3.83 1.50 9.35
N ARG A 111 -4.58 2.34 10.05
CA ARG A 111 -4.04 3.32 10.98
C ARG A 111 -4.95 3.43 12.19
N ARG A 112 -4.37 3.82 13.33
CA ARG A 112 -5.12 3.92 14.58
C ARG A 112 -6.00 5.16 14.66
N GLY A 113 -5.58 6.24 14.06
CA GLY A 113 -6.32 7.49 14.07
C GLY A 113 -5.78 8.43 13.03
N ARG A 114 -6.43 9.58 12.89
CA ARG A 114 -6.09 10.54 11.83
C ARG A 114 -4.67 11.08 11.92
N GLU A 115 -4.10 11.12 13.11
CA GLU A 115 -2.73 11.59 13.34
C GLU A 115 -1.69 10.51 13.14
N SER A 116 -2.11 9.24 13.08
CA SER A 116 -1.22 8.12 12.87
C SER A 116 -0.99 7.89 11.40
N ARG A 117 0.20 7.38 11.09
CA ARG A 117 0.53 6.99 9.73
C ARG A 117 -0.12 5.65 9.39
N TYR A 118 -0.56 5.49 8.15
CA TYR A 118 -0.99 4.18 7.67
C TYR A 118 0.18 3.20 7.71
N ARG A 119 -0.13 1.94 7.99
CA ARG A 119 0.85 0.86 8.01
C ARG A 119 0.32 -0.32 7.22
N LEU A 120 1.21 -1.05 6.60
CA LEU A 120 0.87 -2.30 5.94
C LEU A 120 0.76 -3.37 7.03
N VAL A 121 -0.46 -3.89 7.25
CA VAL A 121 -0.74 -4.77 8.39
C VAL A 121 -1.00 -6.21 8.00
N GLY A 122 -1.18 -6.51 6.72
CA GLY A 122 -1.41 -7.87 6.30
C GLY A 122 -1.57 -8.02 4.80
N ALA A 123 -1.73 -9.25 4.38
CA ALA A 123 -1.93 -9.62 2.99
C ALA A 123 -3.01 -10.69 2.89
N ASN A 124 -3.88 -10.54 1.89
CA ASN A 124 -4.77 -11.60 1.48
C ASN A 124 -4.05 -12.44 0.43
N VAL A 125 -3.92 -13.73 0.70
CA VAL A 125 -3.23 -14.65 -0.19
C VAL A 125 -4.13 -15.78 -0.61
N GLY A 126 -3.90 -16.32 -1.81
CA GLY A 126 -4.61 -17.49 -2.33
C GLY A 126 -3.64 -18.56 -2.74
N THR A 127 -4.04 -19.82 -2.62
CA THR A 127 -3.26 -20.95 -3.12
C THR A 127 -3.42 -21.03 -4.63
N LEU A 128 -2.32 -21.32 -5.33
CA LEU A 128 -2.36 -21.50 -6.78
C LEU A 128 -3.22 -22.70 -7.14
N GLY A 129 -4.07 -22.50 -8.14
CA GLY A 129 -4.97 -23.55 -8.63
C GLY A 129 -6.20 -23.78 -7.79
N LEU A 130 -6.32 -23.12 -6.65
CA LEU A 130 -7.50 -23.19 -5.80
C LEU A 130 -8.00 -21.78 -5.54
N ALA A 131 -9.28 -21.55 -5.81
CA ALA A 131 -9.95 -20.31 -5.47
C ALA A 131 -10.16 -20.19 -3.97
N ARG A 132 -9.14 -20.52 -3.19
CA ARG A 132 -9.20 -20.54 -1.74
C ARG A 132 -8.37 -19.42 -1.15
N ARG A 133 -9.04 -18.53 -0.46
CA ARG A 133 -8.33 -17.57 0.38
C ARG A 133 -7.91 -18.29 1.67
N LEU A 134 -6.73 -17.98 2.15
CA LEU A 134 -6.24 -18.48 3.44
C LEU A 134 -6.87 -17.68 4.57
N GLY A 135 -8.20 -17.54 4.60
CA GLY A 135 -8.93 -16.87 5.66
C GLY A 135 -8.49 -15.41 5.85
N MET A 136 -7.98 -15.09 7.02
CA MET A 136 -7.53 -13.75 7.37
C MET A 136 -6.24 -13.38 6.67
N ALA A 137 -5.93 -12.09 6.59
CA ALA A 137 -4.68 -11.60 6.03
C ALA A 137 -3.49 -12.28 6.70
N ALA A 138 -2.53 -12.74 5.90
CA ALA A 138 -1.30 -13.33 6.44
C ALA A 138 -0.47 -12.25 7.12
N PRO A 139 0.24 -12.58 8.21
CA PRO A 139 1.17 -11.65 8.82
C PRO A 139 2.22 -11.18 7.82
N LEU A 140 2.52 -9.89 7.84
CA LEU A 140 3.44 -9.26 6.91
C LEU A 140 4.84 -9.86 6.95
N GLU A 141 5.29 -10.21 8.13
CA GLU A 141 6.60 -10.83 8.29
C GLU A 141 6.77 -12.06 7.41
N ARG A 142 5.71 -12.81 7.21
CA ARG A 142 5.76 -13.98 6.33
C ARG A 142 5.86 -13.59 4.86
N VAL A 143 5.16 -12.54 4.47
CA VAL A 143 5.17 -12.05 3.10
C VAL A 143 6.55 -11.51 2.75
N PHE A 144 7.12 -10.68 3.62
CA PHE A 144 8.41 -10.05 3.36
C PHE A 144 9.59 -11.01 3.47
N ASN A 145 9.54 -11.98 4.36
CA ASN A 145 10.62 -12.96 4.49
C ASN A 145 10.75 -13.90 3.30
N THR A 146 9.73 -13.95 2.45
CA THR A 146 9.74 -14.78 1.24
C THR A 146 10.03 -13.99 -0.02
N LEU A 147 10.08 -12.68 0.07
CA LEU A 147 10.43 -11.80 -1.03
C LEU A 147 11.92 -11.58 -1.13
#